data_55df8a143b92a60985c265c211ae3ef9
#
_entry.id   55df8a143b92a60985c265c211ae3ef9
#
_cell.length_a   1.000
_cell.length_b   1.000
_cell.length_c   1.000
_cell.angle_alpha   90.00
_cell.angle_beta   90.00
_cell.angle_gamma   90.00
#
_symmetry.space_group_name_H-M   'P 1'
#
loop_
_entity.id
_entity.type
_entity.pdbx_description
1 polymer ?
#
loop_
_entity_poly.entity_id
_entity_poly.type
_entity_poly.pdbx_seq_one_letter_code
_entity_poly.pdbx_strand_id
1 'polypeptide(L)'
;MALFADYQPDRSADAPPPLQDLLIEPATQRDFDPIARLTVERQGGNLEDTRERIWRSLLKPPDTQLAFVARIEGQTVGFGKAAWTDVTADPEFAHVPIGWYLVGVIVAPAMRRRGIGLALTRHRLRALAGRGATEVYYFVNSLNRASIDLHRKLGFHEVQSDFRFPGATFSGGGTGILCHKQFMEDSP
;
A
#
# COMPACT_ATOMS: atom_id res chain seq x y z
N MET A 1 -16.79 -10.56 -6.63
CA MET A 1 -15.34 -10.35 -6.53
C MET A 1 -14.99 -9.95 -5.11
N ALA A 2 -14.11 -10.64 -4.40
CA ALA A 2 -13.77 -10.27 -3.03
C ALA A 2 -12.96 -8.97 -3.07
N LEU A 3 -13.44 -7.91 -2.42
CA LEU A 3 -12.79 -6.59 -2.33
C LEU A 3 -11.46 -6.64 -1.57
N PHE A 4 -11.29 -7.64 -0.72
CA PHE A 4 -10.12 -7.82 0.13
C PHE A 4 -9.57 -9.24 -0.01
N ALA A 5 -8.29 -9.44 0.37
CA ALA A 5 -7.76 -10.78 0.51
C ALA A 5 -8.50 -11.51 1.65
N ASP A 6 -8.78 -12.81 1.47
CA ASP A 6 -9.38 -13.63 2.52
C ASP A 6 -8.54 -13.53 3.79
N TYR A 7 -9.19 -13.20 4.91
CA TYR A 7 -8.54 -13.11 6.19
C TYR A 7 -8.35 -14.49 6.80
N GLN A 8 -7.12 -14.83 7.10
CA GLN A 8 -6.76 -16.04 7.85
C GLN A 8 -5.87 -15.61 9.02
N PRO A 9 -6.37 -15.64 10.26
CA PRO A 9 -5.67 -15.10 11.43
C PRO A 9 -4.38 -15.86 11.74
N ASP A 10 -4.36 -17.17 11.57
CA ASP A 10 -3.22 -18.01 11.89
C ASP A 10 -2.47 -18.46 10.64
N ARG A 11 -1.15 -18.37 10.68
CA ARG A 11 -0.31 -19.16 9.77
C ARG A 11 -0.43 -20.60 10.23
N SER A 12 -1.11 -21.42 9.44
CA SER A 12 -0.98 -22.87 9.58
C SER A 12 0.49 -23.27 9.41
N ALA A 13 0.87 -24.39 9.99
CA ALA A 13 2.19 -24.98 9.82
C ALA A 13 2.58 -25.19 8.33
N ASP A 14 1.60 -25.15 7.44
CA ASP A 14 1.70 -25.26 5.98
C ASP A 14 1.94 -23.92 5.25
N ALA A 15 2.40 -22.87 5.93
CA ALA A 15 2.76 -21.63 5.25
C ALA A 15 3.87 -21.93 4.22
N PRO A 16 3.69 -21.56 2.94
CA PRO A 16 4.70 -21.82 1.92
C PRO A 16 6.05 -21.21 2.34
N PRO A 17 7.18 -21.86 2.01
CA PRO A 17 8.50 -21.39 2.40
C PRO A 17 8.73 -19.94 1.93
N PRO A 18 9.61 -19.20 2.62
CA PRO A 18 10.01 -17.87 2.18
C PRO A 18 10.47 -17.90 0.73
N LEU A 19 10.10 -16.89 -0.03
CA LEU A 19 10.51 -16.74 -1.43
C LEU A 19 12.01 -16.42 -1.46
N GLN A 20 12.82 -17.32 -1.99
CA GLN A 20 14.27 -17.18 -2.05
C GLN A 20 14.71 -16.06 -3.02
N ASP A 21 13.90 -15.78 -4.06
CA ASP A 21 14.25 -14.82 -5.14
C ASP A 21 13.35 -13.58 -5.16
N LEU A 22 12.81 -13.19 -4.01
CA LEU A 22 12.00 -11.99 -3.91
C LEU A 22 12.88 -10.75 -3.91
N LEU A 23 12.77 -9.95 -4.98
CA LEU A 23 13.40 -8.63 -5.09
C LEU A 23 12.34 -7.54 -4.92
N ILE A 24 12.69 -6.49 -4.18
CA ILE A 24 11.88 -5.26 -4.09
C ILE A 24 12.72 -4.12 -4.70
N GLU A 25 12.19 -3.53 -5.76
CA GLU A 25 12.88 -2.52 -6.54
C GLU A 25 11.98 -1.29 -6.77
N PRO A 26 12.56 -0.09 -7.03
CA PRO A 26 11.79 1.03 -7.51
C PRO A 26 11.04 0.68 -8.80
N ALA A 27 9.77 1.08 -8.88
CA ALA A 27 8.98 0.90 -10.10
C ALA A 27 9.52 1.81 -11.21
N THR A 28 9.58 1.27 -12.42
CA THR A 28 10.01 1.97 -13.63
C THR A 28 8.91 1.93 -14.69
N GLN A 29 9.10 2.59 -15.82
CA GLN A 29 8.12 2.59 -16.91
C GLN A 29 7.76 1.18 -17.41
N ARG A 30 8.71 0.24 -17.40
CA ARG A 30 8.47 -1.17 -17.75
C ARG A 30 7.45 -1.88 -16.86
N ASP A 31 7.17 -1.31 -15.68
CA ASP A 31 6.25 -1.89 -14.69
C ASP A 31 4.82 -1.40 -14.83
N PHE A 32 4.57 -0.37 -15.62
CA PHE A 32 3.25 0.27 -15.68
C PHE A 32 2.17 -0.71 -16.16
N ASP A 33 2.46 -1.47 -17.21
CA ASP A 33 1.52 -2.49 -17.73
C ASP A 33 1.32 -3.65 -16.73
N PRO A 34 2.37 -4.28 -16.16
CA PRO A 34 2.21 -5.26 -15.09
C PRO A 34 1.40 -4.74 -13.89
N ILE A 35 1.66 -3.50 -13.43
CA ILE A 35 0.91 -2.90 -12.31
C ILE A 35 -0.56 -2.68 -12.67
N ALA A 36 -0.85 -2.22 -13.91
CA ALA A 36 -2.21 -2.05 -14.37
C ALA A 36 -2.97 -3.38 -14.40
N ARG A 37 -2.36 -4.46 -14.90
CA ARG A 37 -2.94 -5.81 -14.89
C ARG A 37 -3.22 -6.31 -13.48
N LEU A 38 -2.27 -6.20 -12.56
CA LEU A 38 -2.47 -6.55 -11.14
C LEU A 38 -3.60 -5.73 -10.50
N THR A 39 -3.73 -4.47 -10.89
CA THR A 39 -4.79 -3.59 -10.38
C THR A 39 -6.16 -4.02 -10.88
N VAL A 40 -6.30 -4.30 -12.18
CA VAL A 40 -7.55 -4.79 -12.79
C VAL A 40 -7.93 -6.16 -12.23
N GLU A 41 -6.98 -7.07 -12.08
CA GLU A 41 -7.21 -8.39 -11.50
C GLU A 41 -7.78 -8.29 -10.08
N ARG A 42 -7.34 -7.31 -9.30
CA ARG A 42 -7.83 -7.08 -7.93
C ARG A 42 -9.14 -6.33 -7.85
N GLN A 43 -9.27 -5.24 -8.62
CA GLN A 43 -10.33 -4.25 -8.46
C GLN A 43 -11.40 -4.34 -9.54
N GLY A 44 -11.11 -5.05 -10.62
CA GLY A 44 -11.90 -4.99 -11.85
C GLY A 44 -11.65 -3.70 -12.63
N GLY A 45 -12.49 -3.46 -13.61
CA GLY A 45 -12.44 -2.27 -14.44
C GLY A 45 -11.76 -2.47 -15.79
N ASN A 46 -11.68 -1.41 -16.59
CA ASN A 46 -11.05 -1.41 -17.90
C ASN A 46 -9.52 -1.33 -17.77
N LEU A 47 -8.80 -2.16 -18.52
CA LEU A 47 -7.34 -2.19 -18.47
C LEU A 47 -6.71 -0.91 -19.01
N GLU A 48 -7.25 -0.35 -20.11
CA GLU A 48 -6.68 0.85 -20.75
C GLU A 48 -6.83 2.08 -19.85
N ASP A 49 -8.02 2.28 -19.26
CA ASP A 49 -8.25 3.35 -18.29
C ASP A 49 -7.33 3.21 -17.07
N THR A 50 -7.10 1.96 -16.66
CA THR A 50 -6.21 1.67 -15.52
C THR A 50 -4.75 1.93 -15.88
N ARG A 51 -4.31 1.60 -17.10
CA ARG A 51 -2.97 1.92 -17.61
C ARG A 51 -2.72 3.43 -17.58
N GLU A 52 -3.64 4.21 -18.11
CA GLU A 52 -3.51 5.66 -18.14
C GLU A 52 -3.44 6.25 -16.73
N ARG A 53 -4.28 5.78 -15.81
CA ARG A 53 -4.26 6.18 -14.41
C ARG A 53 -2.95 5.81 -13.71
N ILE A 54 -2.42 4.62 -13.93
CA ILE A 54 -1.12 4.18 -13.39
C ILE A 54 -0.01 5.03 -13.98
N TRP A 55 0.01 5.24 -15.29
CA TRP A 55 0.96 6.09 -15.97
C TRP A 55 1.02 7.49 -15.32
N ARG A 56 -0.10 8.19 -15.26
CA ARG A 56 -0.17 9.52 -14.64
C ARG A 56 0.26 9.50 -13.16
N SER A 57 -0.13 8.47 -12.43
CA SER A 57 0.24 8.32 -11.02
C SER A 57 1.73 8.13 -10.84
N LEU A 58 2.40 7.32 -11.66
CA LEU A 58 3.80 6.95 -11.47
C LEU A 58 4.79 7.95 -12.07
N LEU A 59 4.32 8.90 -12.88
CA LEU A 59 5.13 10.01 -13.39
C LEU A 59 5.26 11.19 -12.41
N LYS A 60 4.64 11.11 -11.23
CA LYS A 60 4.79 12.15 -10.22
C LYS A 60 6.23 12.24 -9.74
N PRO A 61 6.68 13.46 -9.35
CA PRO A 61 8.03 13.67 -8.86
C PRO A 61 8.40 12.77 -7.68
N PRO A 62 9.66 12.31 -7.58
CA PRO A 62 10.08 11.40 -6.51
C PRO A 62 10.00 12.00 -5.09
N ASP A 63 10.01 13.32 -4.96
CA ASP A 63 9.83 14.03 -3.69
C ASP A 63 8.39 13.97 -3.17
N THR A 64 7.43 13.69 -4.04
CA THR A 64 6.01 13.57 -3.69
C THR A 64 5.48 12.13 -3.76
N GLN A 65 6.23 11.21 -4.34
CA GLN A 65 5.80 9.81 -4.46
C GLN A 65 6.96 8.82 -4.53
N LEU A 66 6.78 7.68 -3.89
CA LEU A 66 7.62 6.49 -4.01
C LEU A 66 6.77 5.32 -4.48
N ALA A 67 7.27 4.56 -5.43
CA ALA A 67 6.60 3.36 -5.92
C ALA A 67 7.60 2.21 -6.02
N PHE A 68 7.22 1.03 -5.57
CA PHE A 68 8.05 -0.17 -5.57
C PHE A 68 7.29 -1.36 -6.12
N VAL A 69 8.00 -2.22 -6.80
CA VAL A 69 7.51 -3.51 -7.27
C VAL A 69 8.21 -4.66 -6.55
N ALA A 70 7.48 -5.74 -6.38
CA ALA A 70 8.00 -7.03 -5.96
C ALA A 70 8.18 -7.92 -7.19
N ARG A 71 9.36 -8.50 -7.37
CA ARG A 71 9.68 -9.40 -8.49
C ARG A 71 10.09 -10.77 -7.99
N ILE A 72 9.70 -11.77 -8.76
CA ILE A 72 10.17 -13.15 -8.64
C ILE A 72 10.47 -13.60 -10.06
N GLU A 73 11.66 -14.16 -10.28
CA GLU A 73 12.10 -14.60 -11.62
C GLU A 73 11.89 -13.52 -12.70
N GLY A 74 12.16 -12.26 -12.35
CA GLY A 74 12.00 -11.11 -13.25
C GLY A 74 10.55 -10.63 -13.47
N GLN A 75 9.54 -11.37 -13.01
CA GLN A 75 8.13 -11.01 -13.16
C GLN A 75 7.63 -10.13 -12.01
N THR A 76 6.87 -9.09 -12.31
CA THR A 76 6.22 -8.23 -11.31
C THR A 76 5.03 -8.97 -10.70
N VAL A 77 5.16 -9.35 -9.43
CA VAL A 77 4.15 -10.09 -8.66
C VAL A 77 3.47 -9.25 -7.57
N GLY A 78 3.93 -8.03 -7.37
CA GLY A 78 3.33 -7.12 -6.41
C GLY A 78 3.77 -5.68 -6.62
N PHE A 79 3.02 -4.76 -6.05
CA PHE A 79 3.22 -3.33 -6.17
C PHE A 79 2.75 -2.63 -4.91
N GLY A 80 3.42 -1.54 -4.55
CA GLY A 80 3.00 -0.64 -3.48
C GLY A 80 3.63 0.73 -3.60
N LYS A 81 2.90 1.76 -3.21
CA LYS A 81 3.41 3.13 -3.26
C LYS A 81 3.24 3.86 -1.93
N ALA A 82 4.01 4.93 -1.76
CA ALA A 82 3.79 5.97 -0.77
C ALA A 82 3.66 7.31 -1.50
N ALA A 83 2.79 8.18 -1.01
CA ALA A 83 2.56 9.49 -1.59
C ALA A 83 2.51 10.55 -0.50
N TRP A 84 3.11 11.71 -0.76
CA TRP A 84 2.90 12.90 0.03
C TRP A 84 1.50 13.44 -0.24
N THR A 85 0.77 13.75 0.80
CA THR A 85 -0.60 14.24 0.74
C THR A 85 -0.69 15.58 1.46
N ASP A 86 -1.18 16.57 0.75
CA ASP A 86 -1.67 17.83 1.27
C ASP A 86 -2.98 18.14 0.55
N VAL A 87 -4.06 18.10 1.28
CA VAL A 87 -5.43 18.34 0.78
C VAL A 87 -6.14 19.44 1.56
N THR A 88 -5.37 20.25 2.28
CA THR A 88 -5.88 21.33 3.15
C THR A 88 -6.59 22.44 2.39
N ALA A 89 -6.36 22.56 1.08
CA ALA A 89 -7.06 23.51 0.22
C ALA A 89 -8.56 23.19 0.07
N ASP A 90 -8.99 21.95 0.34
CA ASP A 90 -10.38 21.53 0.34
C ASP A 90 -10.90 21.47 1.79
N PRO A 91 -11.85 22.35 2.18
CA PRO A 91 -12.39 22.38 3.54
C PRO A 91 -13.01 21.05 4.00
N GLU A 92 -13.54 20.24 3.08
CA GLU A 92 -14.09 18.91 3.41
C GLU A 92 -13.02 17.98 3.97
N PHE A 93 -11.77 18.15 3.55
CA PHE A 93 -10.64 17.31 3.93
C PHE A 93 -9.63 18.01 4.85
N ALA A 94 -9.99 19.12 5.47
CA ALA A 94 -9.13 19.82 6.43
C ALA A 94 -8.71 18.95 7.63
N HIS A 95 -9.42 17.87 7.90
CA HIS A 95 -9.11 16.90 8.95
C HIS A 95 -8.06 15.84 8.53
N VAL A 96 -7.67 15.81 7.26
CA VAL A 96 -6.68 14.87 6.75
C VAL A 96 -5.28 15.37 7.10
N PRO A 97 -4.47 14.62 7.87
CA PRO A 97 -3.11 15.04 8.18
C PRO A 97 -2.26 15.24 6.93
N ILE A 98 -1.46 16.31 6.91
CA ILE A 98 -0.45 16.52 5.86
C ILE A 98 0.70 15.56 6.13
N GLY A 99 1.16 14.84 5.10
CA GLY A 99 2.30 13.95 5.27
C GLY A 99 2.35 12.79 4.29
N TRP A 100 3.23 11.84 4.59
CA TRP A 100 3.37 10.62 3.82
C TRP A 100 2.28 9.60 4.13
N TYR A 101 1.68 9.06 3.07
CA TYR A 101 0.70 7.99 3.16
C TYR A 101 1.16 6.74 2.42
N LEU A 102 1.03 5.57 3.06
CA LEU A 102 1.15 4.30 2.35
C LEU A 102 -0.15 4.06 1.56
N VAL A 103 -0.07 4.14 0.25
CA VAL A 103 -1.23 4.03 -0.64
C VAL A 103 -1.17 2.73 -1.41
N GLY A 104 -2.07 1.82 -1.07
CA GLY A 104 -2.23 0.54 -1.76
C GLY A 104 -1.03 -0.40 -1.63
N VAL A 105 -1.33 -1.66 -1.43
CA VAL A 105 -0.46 -2.81 -1.69
C VAL A 105 -1.27 -3.81 -2.48
N ILE A 106 -0.77 -4.20 -3.63
CA ILE A 106 -1.37 -5.21 -4.48
C ILE A 106 -0.36 -6.34 -4.62
N VAL A 107 -0.81 -7.57 -4.44
CA VAL A 107 -0.04 -8.79 -4.67
C VAL A 107 -0.88 -9.72 -5.53
N ALA A 108 -0.27 -10.29 -6.56
CA ALA A 108 -0.88 -11.27 -7.44
C ALA A 108 -1.58 -12.37 -6.61
N PRO A 109 -2.82 -12.76 -6.93
CA PRO A 109 -3.58 -13.74 -6.14
C PRO A 109 -2.81 -15.00 -5.83
N ALA A 110 -2.14 -15.60 -6.82
CA ALA A 110 -1.34 -16.81 -6.67
C ALA A 110 -0.10 -16.64 -5.76
N MET A 111 0.32 -15.39 -5.49
CA MET A 111 1.50 -15.07 -4.68
C MET A 111 1.15 -14.49 -3.30
N ARG A 112 -0.13 -14.45 -2.94
CA ARG A 112 -0.57 -13.98 -1.62
C ARG A 112 -0.13 -14.95 -0.52
N ARG A 113 -0.12 -14.45 0.73
CA ARG A 113 0.23 -15.21 1.95
C ARG A 113 1.69 -15.67 2.02
N ARG A 114 2.54 -15.23 1.11
CA ARG A 114 3.98 -15.54 1.04
C ARG A 114 4.87 -14.40 1.56
N GLY A 115 4.32 -13.44 2.30
CA GLY A 115 5.10 -12.34 2.91
C GLY A 115 5.39 -11.14 1.98
N ILE A 116 5.00 -11.18 0.70
CA ILE A 116 5.31 -10.13 -0.29
C ILE A 116 4.76 -8.76 0.14
N GLY A 117 3.50 -8.70 0.60
CA GLY A 117 2.90 -7.45 1.07
C GLY A 117 3.64 -6.85 2.26
N LEU A 118 4.13 -7.70 3.17
CA LEU A 118 4.95 -7.29 4.30
C LEU A 118 6.32 -6.75 3.84
N ALA A 119 6.98 -7.44 2.91
CA ALA A 119 8.26 -7.02 2.34
C ALA A 119 8.15 -5.66 1.63
N LEU A 120 7.13 -5.48 0.76
CA LEU A 120 6.83 -4.21 0.11
C LEU A 120 6.59 -3.08 1.11
N THR A 121 5.83 -3.36 2.18
CA THR A 121 5.52 -2.34 3.19
C THR A 121 6.76 -1.97 4.00
N ARG A 122 7.56 -2.95 4.44
CA ARG A 122 8.84 -2.69 5.12
C ARG A 122 9.80 -1.88 4.24
N HIS A 123 9.88 -2.19 2.95
CA HIS A 123 10.75 -1.46 2.02
C HIS A 123 10.33 -0.01 1.88
N ARG A 124 9.02 0.27 1.74
CA ARG A 124 8.49 1.65 1.69
C ARG A 124 8.79 2.42 2.97
N LEU A 125 8.61 1.79 4.14
CA LEU A 125 8.91 2.42 5.44
C LEU A 125 10.39 2.79 5.55
N ARG A 126 11.31 1.88 5.16
CA ARG A 126 12.75 2.17 5.14
C ARG A 126 13.09 3.30 4.18
N ALA A 127 12.50 3.32 3.00
CA ALA A 127 12.72 4.37 2.02
C ALA A 127 12.23 5.74 2.50
N LEU A 128 11.11 5.80 3.24
CA LEU A 128 10.61 7.02 3.86
C LEU A 128 11.51 7.49 5.01
N ALA A 129 11.90 6.59 5.91
CA ALA A 129 12.82 6.91 7.00
C ALA A 129 14.17 7.42 6.47
N GLY A 130 14.73 6.77 5.42
CA GLY A 130 15.95 7.22 4.77
C GLY A 130 15.85 8.58 4.06
N ARG A 131 14.64 9.13 3.91
CA ARG A 131 14.37 10.50 3.42
C ARG A 131 14.09 11.49 4.55
N GLY A 132 14.24 11.08 5.80
CA GLY A 132 13.97 11.93 6.96
C GLY A 132 12.50 12.08 7.31
N ALA A 133 11.63 11.22 6.79
CA ALA A 133 10.25 11.22 7.27
C ALA A 133 10.21 10.80 8.74
N THR A 134 9.54 11.59 9.58
CA THR A 134 9.38 11.32 11.02
C THR A 134 8.15 10.48 11.32
N GLU A 135 7.19 10.47 10.41
CA GLU A 135 5.91 9.78 10.56
C GLU A 135 5.33 9.35 9.22
N VAL A 136 4.37 8.44 9.26
CA VAL A 136 3.66 7.96 8.08
C VAL A 136 2.25 7.52 8.46
N TYR A 137 1.33 7.78 7.57
CA TYR A 137 -0.08 7.40 7.69
C TYR A 137 -0.45 6.28 6.71
N TYR A 138 -1.50 5.56 7.00
CA TYR A 138 -2.27 4.81 6.02
C TYR A 138 -3.74 4.79 6.43
N PHE A 139 -4.63 4.66 5.46
CA PHE A 139 -6.04 4.47 5.73
C PHE A 139 -6.52 3.14 5.13
N VAL A 140 -7.54 2.59 5.75
CA VAL A 140 -8.02 1.24 5.42
C VAL A 140 -9.52 1.13 5.68
N ASN A 141 -10.20 0.28 4.92
CA ASN A 141 -11.57 -0.13 5.27
C ASN A 141 -11.54 -0.97 6.55
N SER A 142 -12.42 -0.67 7.51
CA SER A 142 -12.53 -1.37 8.81
C SER A 142 -12.75 -2.88 8.69
N LEU A 143 -13.26 -3.35 7.56
CA LEU A 143 -13.45 -4.76 7.26
C LEU A 143 -12.19 -5.45 6.69
N ASN A 144 -11.16 -4.69 6.30
CA ASN A 144 -9.93 -5.26 5.72
C ASN A 144 -8.95 -5.73 6.81
N ARG A 145 -9.33 -6.79 7.53
CA ARG A 145 -8.55 -7.37 8.64
C ARG A 145 -7.12 -7.72 8.25
N ALA A 146 -6.92 -8.27 7.05
CA ALA A 146 -5.58 -8.64 6.57
C ALA A 146 -4.64 -7.43 6.48
N SER A 147 -5.13 -6.27 6.01
CA SER A 147 -4.34 -5.04 5.97
C SER A 147 -4.12 -4.46 7.35
N ILE A 148 -5.14 -4.44 8.21
CA ILE A 148 -5.05 -3.94 9.58
C ILE A 148 -3.97 -4.72 10.36
N ASP A 149 -4.01 -6.05 10.32
CA ASP A 149 -3.05 -6.88 11.04
C ASP A 149 -1.63 -6.77 10.49
N LEU A 150 -1.49 -6.65 9.16
CA LEU A 150 -0.17 -6.43 8.56
C LEU A 150 0.45 -5.14 9.08
N HIS A 151 -0.30 -4.03 9.08
CA HIS A 151 0.22 -2.73 9.49
C HIS A 151 0.41 -2.64 11.02
N ARG A 152 -0.47 -3.28 11.81
CA ARG A 152 -0.28 -3.39 13.27
C ARG A 152 1.03 -4.07 13.63
N LYS A 153 1.41 -5.17 12.92
CA LYS A 153 2.72 -5.84 13.09
C LYS A 153 3.92 -4.95 12.73
N LEU A 154 3.69 -3.87 12.00
CA LEU A 154 4.71 -2.88 11.63
C LEU A 154 4.67 -1.63 12.53
N GLY A 155 3.89 -1.65 13.60
CA GLY A 155 3.83 -0.57 14.59
C GLY A 155 2.87 0.56 14.25
N PHE A 156 1.94 0.35 13.31
CA PHE A 156 0.85 1.29 13.11
C PHE A 156 -0.22 1.10 14.19
N HIS A 157 -0.79 2.20 14.63
CA HIS A 157 -1.96 2.24 15.52
C HIS A 157 -3.05 3.13 14.93
N GLU A 158 -4.29 2.84 15.26
CA GLU A 158 -5.45 3.61 14.84
C GLU A 158 -5.46 4.96 15.57
N VAL A 159 -5.69 6.04 14.83
CA VAL A 159 -5.80 7.40 15.36
C VAL A 159 -7.16 8.05 15.07
N GLN A 160 -7.90 7.54 14.10
CA GLN A 160 -9.23 8.05 13.76
C GLN A 160 -10.09 6.96 13.13
N SER A 161 -11.32 6.79 13.61
CA SER A 161 -12.40 6.03 12.97
C SER A 161 -13.23 6.94 12.05
N ASP A 162 -14.07 6.34 11.20
CA ASP A 162 -14.93 7.04 10.24
C ASP A 162 -14.19 8.05 9.34
N PHE A 163 -12.93 7.73 9.07
CA PHE A 163 -12.03 8.58 8.29
C PHE A 163 -12.43 8.66 6.83
N ARG A 164 -12.46 9.88 6.29
CA ARG A 164 -12.69 10.17 4.88
C ARG A 164 -11.42 10.65 4.22
N PHE A 165 -11.22 10.23 2.98
CA PHE A 165 -10.05 10.62 2.19
C PHE A 165 -10.48 10.89 0.74
N PRO A 166 -9.93 11.94 0.08
CA PRO A 166 -10.29 12.29 -1.29
C PRO A 166 -10.19 11.10 -2.25
N GLY A 167 -11.29 10.84 -2.98
CA GLY A 167 -11.34 9.77 -3.97
C GLY A 167 -11.32 8.34 -3.41
N ALA A 168 -11.39 8.16 -2.08
CA ALA A 168 -11.51 6.84 -1.46
C ALA A 168 -12.96 6.51 -1.13
N THR A 169 -13.38 5.30 -1.50
CA THR A 169 -14.68 4.75 -1.10
C THR A 169 -14.47 3.47 -0.31
N PHE A 170 -15.16 3.35 0.82
CA PHE A 170 -15.14 2.16 1.67
C PHE A 170 -16.43 1.37 1.41
N SER A 171 -16.35 0.34 0.57
CA SER A 171 -17.47 -0.49 0.16
C SER A 171 -17.71 -1.64 1.14
N GLY A 172 -18.88 -2.32 0.99
CA GLY A 172 -19.22 -3.51 1.78
C GLY A 172 -19.66 -3.21 3.21
N GLY A 173 -20.11 -1.97 3.51
CA GLY A 173 -20.60 -1.59 4.84
C GLY A 173 -19.52 -1.25 5.87
N GLY A 174 -18.24 -1.22 5.45
CA GLY A 174 -17.15 -0.77 6.32
C GLY A 174 -16.95 0.75 6.26
N THR A 175 -16.34 1.30 7.29
CA THR A 175 -15.91 2.70 7.38
C THR A 175 -14.40 2.83 7.19
N GLY A 176 -13.92 4.06 6.97
CA GLY A 176 -12.48 4.34 6.92
C GLY A 176 -11.87 4.35 8.30
N ILE A 177 -10.67 3.81 8.43
CA ILE A 177 -9.82 3.94 9.62
C ILE A 177 -8.53 4.61 9.18
N LEU A 178 -8.13 5.69 9.87
CA LEU A 178 -6.80 6.27 9.74
C LEU A 178 -5.88 5.67 10.77
N CYS A 179 -4.74 5.22 10.33
CA CYS A 179 -3.67 4.70 11.19
C CYS A 179 -2.39 5.49 10.97
N HIS A 180 -1.60 5.57 12.03
CA HIS A 180 -0.37 6.34 12.12
C HIS A 180 0.77 5.49 12.65
N LYS A 181 1.98 5.81 12.20
CA LYS A 181 3.24 5.29 12.74
C LYS A 181 4.26 6.42 12.78
N GLN A 182 4.87 6.63 13.95
CA GLN A 182 6.10 7.41 14.08
C GLN A 182 7.31 6.51 13.77
N PHE A 183 8.28 7.05 13.06
CA PHE A 183 9.61 6.47 13.02
C PHE A 183 10.31 6.87 14.31
N MET A 184 10.89 5.90 15.00
CA MET A 184 11.74 6.23 16.16
C MET A 184 12.97 6.95 15.60
N GLU A 185 13.32 8.08 16.21
CA GLU A 185 14.67 8.62 16.05
C GLU A 185 15.62 7.57 16.59
N ASP A 186 16.54 7.08 15.78
CA ASP A 186 17.66 6.31 16.28
C ASP A 186 18.35 7.23 17.29
N SER A 187 18.18 6.93 18.57
CA SER A 187 18.95 7.61 19.62
C SER A 187 20.42 7.37 19.33
N PRO A 188 21.25 8.40 19.41
CA PRO A 188 22.68 8.33 19.09
C PRO A 188 23.42 7.33 19.97
#